data_fa407c16dcd1f577cfb532dd067799ff
#
_entry.id   fa407c16dcd1f577cfb532dd067799ff
#
_cell.length_a   1.000
_cell.length_b   1.000
_cell.length_c   1.000
_cell.angle_alpha   90.00
_cell.angle_beta   90.00
_cell.angle_gamma   90.00
#
_symmetry.space_group_name_H-M   'P 1'
#
loop_
_entity.id
_entity.type
_entity.pdbx_description
1 polymer ?
#
loop_
_entity_poly.entity_id
_entity_poly.type
_entity_poly.pdbx_seq_one_letter_code
_entity_poly.pdbx_strand_id
1 'polypeptide(L)'
;MNQLKKLFAVAALTACVLPVAAQYPVIPDSVKIRGEEQQKEIDRKSDEAWAKALPVVMSEAAQGRPYKPWASKPEDLIKSNIPAFPGAEGGGVYTPGGRGGKVIVVNSLADSGPGTLREACETGGARIVVFNVSGVIRLKTPINVRAPYITIAGQTAPGDGVCVTGASFLLDTHDIIIRHMRFRRGAQDVFFRDDALGGNCVGNVIIDHCSASWGLDENMSVYRHVYNRDSTGHGLKLPTVNITIQNSIFSEALDCYNHAFGATIGGHNSMFCRNLFASNISRNCSIGMNEDFNLVNNVTFNWWNRSVDGGDETSRLNIINNYFKPGPITPKDKPIAHRIVKPESSRD
;
A
#
# COMPACT_ATOMS: atom_id res chain seq x y z
N MET A 1 -55.00 23.26 28.80
CA MET A 1 -53.64 22.96 29.31
C MET A 1 -53.01 21.68 28.74
N ASN A 2 -53.77 20.72 28.26
CA ASN A 2 -53.25 19.44 27.73
C ASN A 2 -52.85 19.47 26.23
N GLN A 3 -53.34 20.39 25.43
CA GLN A 3 -53.00 20.45 24.01
C GLN A 3 -51.63 21.13 23.78
N LEU A 4 -51.30 22.14 24.57
CA LEU A 4 -49.98 22.84 24.45
C LEU A 4 -48.84 21.94 24.88
N LYS A 5 -49.04 21.07 25.88
CA LYS A 5 -47.99 20.09 26.34
C LYS A 5 -47.71 19.01 25.31
N LYS A 6 -48.74 18.61 24.52
CA LYS A 6 -48.55 17.65 23.40
C LYS A 6 -47.82 18.26 22.21
N LEU A 7 -48.04 19.55 21.91
CA LEU A 7 -47.28 20.27 20.84
C LEU A 7 -45.82 20.43 21.20
N PHE A 8 -45.49 20.74 22.46
CA PHE A 8 -44.10 20.84 22.91
C PHE A 8 -43.39 19.50 22.93
N ALA A 9 -44.07 18.41 23.24
CA ALA A 9 -43.50 17.07 23.20
C ALA A 9 -43.21 16.59 21.77
N VAL A 10 -44.08 16.93 20.80
CA VAL A 10 -43.87 16.60 19.38
C VAL A 10 -42.77 17.50 18.76
N ALA A 11 -42.70 18.78 19.13
CA ALA A 11 -41.62 19.67 18.69
C ALA A 11 -40.23 19.29 19.28
N ALA A 12 -40.20 18.76 20.51
CA ALA A 12 -38.97 18.26 21.12
C ALA A 12 -38.49 16.93 20.51
N LEU A 13 -39.41 16.06 20.06
CA LEU A 13 -39.04 14.82 19.36
C LEU A 13 -38.58 15.04 17.91
N THR A 14 -39.10 16.08 17.22
CA THR A 14 -38.65 16.42 15.87
C THR A 14 -37.33 17.18 15.84
N ALA A 15 -36.95 17.81 16.94
CA ALA A 15 -35.64 18.49 17.05
C ALA A 15 -34.46 17.54 17.32
N CYS A 16 -34.71 16.25 17.64
CA CYS A 16 -33.68 15.26 17.93
C CYS A 16 -33.30 14.35 16.74
N VAL A 17 -33.86 14.60 15.56
CA VAL A 17 -33.47 13.88 14.34
C VAL A 17 -32.83 14.88 13.36
N LEU A 18 -31.84 15.62 13.84
CA LEU A 18 -30.84 16.13 12.92
C LEU A 18 -29.98 14.92 12.50
N PRO A 19 -29.84 14.63 11.20
CA PRO A 19 -28.85 13.67 10.79
C PRO A 19 -27.52 14.16 11.36
N VAL A 20 -26.89 13.39 12.21
CA VAL A 20 -25.47 13.59 12.53
C VAL A 20 -24.77 13.35 11.20
N ALA A 21 -24.61 14.39 10.41
CA ALA A 21 -23.70 14.36 9.29
C ALA A 21 -22.35 13.94 9.88
N ALA A 22 -21.83 12.83 9.44
CA ALA A 22 -20.51 12.38 9.85
C ALA A 22 -19.55 13.56 9.68
N GLN A 23 -18.89 13.98 10.75
CA GLN A 23 -17.97 15.12 10.76
C GLN A 23 -16.65 14.71 10.10
N TYR A 24 -16.72 14.30 8.84
CA TYR A 24 -15.51 14.09 8.07
C TYR A 24 -15.08 15.40 7.44
N PRO A 25 -13.79 15.73 7.45
CA PRO A 25 -13.30 16.92 6.79
C PRO A 25 -13.63 16.86 5.31
N VAL A 26 -14.36 17.87 4.83
CA VAL A 26 -14.62 18.03 3.40
C VAL A 26 -13.40 18.71 2.79
N ILE A 27 -12.75 18.05 1.85
CA ILE A 27 -11.62 18.65 1.11
C ILE A 27 -12.20 19.73 0.17
N PRO A 28 -11.80 21.00 0.31
CA PRO A 28 -12.28 22.08 -0.54
C PRO A 28 -11.99 21.84 -2.03
N ASP A 29 -12.88 22.24 -2.91
CA ASP A 29 -12.72 22.06 -4.36
C ASP A 29 -11.46 22.75 -4.91
N SER A 30 -11.08 23.90 -4.33
CA SER A 30 -9.83 24.58 -4.68
C SER A 30 -8.59 23.74 -4.36
N VAL A 31 -8.64 22.87 -3.36
CA VAL A 31 -7.56 21.92 -3.02
C VAL A 31 -7.53 20.79 -4.04
N LYS A 32 -8.70 20.26 -4.42
CA LYS A 32 -8.81 19.20 -5.45
C LYS A 32 -8.28 19.69 -6.80
N ILE A 33 -8.68 20.88 -7.25
CA ILE A 33 -8.22 21.47 -8.52
C ILE A 33 -6.69 21.62 -8.51
N ARG A 34 -6.11 22.18 -7.45
CA ARG A 34 -4.66 22.30 -7.35
C ARG A 34 -3.97 20.94 -7.33
N GLY A 35 -4.60 19.93 -6.71
CA GLY A 35 -4.12 18.56 -6.72
C GLY A 35 -4.09 17.97 -8.12
N GLU A 36 -5.13 18.17 -8.91
CA GLU A 36 -5.19 17.72 -10.31
C GLU A 36 -4.11 18.38 -11.20
N GLU A 37 -3.88 19.68 -11.02
CA GLU A 37 -2.82 20.40 -11.73
C GLU A 37 -1.43 19.88 -11.33
N GLN A 38 -1.21 19.66 -10.05
CA GLN A 38 0.04 19.13 -9.53
C GLN A 38 0.25 17.69 -9.99
N GLN A 39 -0.81 16.87 -10.07
CA GLN A 39 -0.73 15.48 -10.55
C GLN A 39 -0.23 15.42 -11.99
N LYS A 40 -0.67 16.30 -12.87
CA LYS A 40 -0.19 16.37 -14.26
C LYS A 40 1.32 16.59 -14.33
N GLU A 41 1.87 17.44 -13.47
CA GLU A 41 3.32 17.69 -13.43
C GLU A 41 4.08 16.50 -12.82
N ILE A 42 3.49 15.80 -11.83
CA ILE A 42 4.06 14.58 -11.26
C ILE A 42 4.11 13.49 -12.33
N ASP A 43 3.00 13.27 -13.05
CA ASP A 43 2.91 12.27 -14.10
C ASP A 43 3.92 12.53 -15.21
N ARG A 44 4.06 13.80 -15.65
CA ARG A 44 5.04 14.19 -16.64
C ARG A 44 6.48 13.84 -16.20
N LYS A 45 6.84 14.15 -14.95
CA LYS A 45 8.18 13.84 -14.41
C LYS A 45 8.39 12.32 -14.28
N SER A 46 7.38 11.58 -13.87
CA SER A 46 7.42 10.13 -13.81
C SER A 46 7.59 9.51 -15.19
N ASP A 47 6.90 10.03 -16.20
CA ASP A 47 7.04 9.58 -17.59
C ASP A 47 8.42 9.89 -18.18
N GLU A 48 9.00 11.04 -17.86
CA GLU A 48 10.37 11.38 -18.24
C GLU A 48 11.41 10.44 -17.60
N ALA A 49 11.24 10.12 -16.30
CA ALA A 49 12.09 9.16 -15.61
C ALA A 49 11.95 7.76 -16.23
N TRP A 50 10.72 7.35 -16.55
CA TRP A 50 10.45 6.07 -17.21
C TRP A 50 11.03 6.01 -18.62
N ALA A 51 10.91 7.07 -19.42
CA ALA A 51 11.50 7.12 -20.76
C ALA A 51 13.03 6.92 -20.74
N LYS A 52 13.72 7.38 -19.69
CA LYS A 52 15.14 7.13 -19.47
C LYS A 52 15.44 5.70 -19.02
N ALA A 53 14.57 5.13 -18.18
CA ALA A 53 14.75 3.78 -17.65
C ALA A 53 14.41 2.68 -18.68
N LEU A 54 13.41 2.91 -19.54
CA LEU A 54 12.86 1.92 -20.45
C LEU A 54 13.87 1.26 -21.39
N PRO A 55 14.80 1.97 -22.04
CA PRO A 55 15.81 1.34 -22.88
C PRO A 55 16.69 0.33 -22.14
N VAL A 56 17.01 0.60 -20.87
CA VAL A 56 17.78 -0.31 -20.02
C VAL A 56 16.95 -1.55 -19.68
N VAL A 57 15.67 -1.36 -19.31
CA VAL A 57 14.73 -2.45 -19.04
C VAL A 57 14.57 -3.37 -20.25
N MET A 58 14.42 -2.80 -21.44
CA MET A 58 14.28 -3.57 -22.68
C MET A 58 15.55 -4.31 -23.05
N SER A 59 16.72 -3.71 -22.82
CA SER A 59 18.01 -4.38 -23.00
C SER A 59 18.17 -5.56 -22.04
N GLU A 60 17.77 -5.43 -20.77
CA GLU A 60 17.79 -6.54 -19.82
C GLU A 60 16.77 -7.63 -20.18
N ALA A 61 15.61 -7.24 -20.69
CA ALA A 61 14.61 -8.19 -21.16
C ALA A 61 15.17 -9.08 -22.30
N ALA A 62 15.93 -8.48 -23.21
CA ALA A 62 16.61 -9.22 -24.28
C ALA A 62 17.73 -10.15 -23.77
N GLN A 63 18.26 -9.91 -22.56
CA GLN A 63 19.31 -10.70 -21.92
C GLN A 63 18.74 -11.78 -20.96
N GLY A 64 17.42 -11.98 -20.92
CA GLY A 64 16.80 -13.01 -20.11
C GLY A 64 16.18 -12.54 -18.79
N ARG A 65 16.00 -11.25 -18.60
CA ARG A 65 15.20 -10.65 -17.52
C ARG A 65 13.95 -9.99 -18.08
N PRO A 66 12.90 -10.76 -18.43
CA PRO A 66 11.77 -10.25 -19.19
C PRO A 66 10.98 -9.21 -18.40
N TYR A 67 10.63 -8.10 -19.04
CA TYR A 67 9.65 -7.17 -18.55
C TYR A 67 8.26 -7.67 -18.91
N LYS A 68 7.42 -7.92 -17.88
CA LYS A 68 6.10 -8.56 -18.06
C LYS A 68 5.01 -7.77 -17.30
N PRO A 69 4.68 -6.55 -17.74
CA PRO A 69 3.68 -5.72 -17.07
C PRO A 69 2.25 -6.27 -17.13
N TRP A 70 2.00 -7.31 -17.93
CA TRP A 70 0.71 -7.99 -18.09
C TRP A 70 0.54 -9.23 -17.22
N ALA A 71 1.53 -9.61 -16.40
CA ALA A 71 1.48 -10.83 -15.62
C ALA A 71 0.24 -10.84 -14.70
N SER A 72 -0.50 -11.94 -14.72
CA SER A 72 -1.74 -12.11 -13.97
C SER A 72 -1.86 -13.49 -13.33
N LYS A 73 -0.91 -14.37 -13.62
CA LYS A 73 -0.81 -15.73 -13.06
C LYS A 73 0.54 -15.92 -12.38
N PRO A 74 0.64 -16.72 -11.31
CA PRO A 74 1.89 -16.99 -10.62
C PRO A 74 3.04 -17.47 -11.52
N GLU A 75 2.72 -18.16 -12.62
CA GLU A 75 3.67 -18.73 -13.58
C GLU A 75 4.18 -17.72 -14.59
N ASP A 76 3.54 -16.58 -14.74
CA ASP A 76 3.93 -15.54 -15.70
C ASP A 76 5.28 -14.91 -15.33
N LEU A 77 5.60 -14.86 -14.04
CA LEU A 77 6.84 -14.25 -13.55
C LEU A 77 7.90 -15.32 -13.22
N ILE A 78 9.17 -14.94 -13.39
CA ILE A 78 10.31 -15.84 -13.14
C ILE A 78 10.46 -16.09 -11.65
N LYS A 79 10.69 -17.34 -11.26
CA LYS A 79 11.10 -17.74 -9.92
C LYS A 79 12.61 -17.90 -9.85
N SER A 80 13.23 -17.35 -8.81
CA SER A 80 14.62 -17.60 -8.50
C SER A 80 14.82 -19.04 -7.98
N ASN A 81 16.01 -19.59 -8.16
CA ASN A 81 16.35 -20.92 -7.65
C ASN A 81 16.57 -20.93 -6.12
N ILE A 82 16.73 -19.78 -5.50
CA ILE A 82 16.94 -19.62 -4.05
C ILE A 82 15.97 -18.57 -3.51
N PRO A 83 15.59 -18.66 -2.24
CA PRO A 83 14.75 -17.64 -1.60
C PRO A 83 15.32 -16.24 -1.73
N ALA A 84 14.44 -15.23 -1.66
CA ALA A 84 14.80 -13.81 -1.70
C ALA A 84 15.84 -13.44 -0.62
N PHE A 85 15.68 -14.02 0.57
CA PHE A 85 16.61 -13.94 1.69
C PHE A 85 16.27 -15.05 2.72
N PRO A 86 17.16 -15.38 3.67
CA PRO A 86 16.84 -16.33 4.74
C PRO A 86 15.64 -15.85 5.57
N GLY A 87 14.60 -16.68 5.69
CA GLY A 87 13.35 -16.36 6.39
C GLY A 87 12.28 -15.72 5.49
N ALA A 88 12.49 -15.62 4.19
CA ALA A 88 11.43 -15.31 3.24
C ALA A 88 10.42 -16.47 3.15
N GLU A 89 9.12 -16.15 3.14
CA GLU A 89 8.02 -17.13 3.08
C GLU A 89 6.97 -16.70 2.04
N GLY A 90 5.96 -17.55 1.84
CA GLY A 90 4.80 -17.23 1.01
C GLY A 90 5.06 -17.12 -0.48
N GLY A 91 4.14 -16.48 -1.20
CA GLY A 91 4.17 -16.36 -2.66
C GLY A 91 5.39 -15.61 -3.21
N GLY A 92 5.86 -14.58 -2.49
CA GLY A 92 7.02 -13.78 -2.86
C GLY A 92 8.39 -14.41 -2.53
N VAL A 93 8.42 -15.61 -1.94
CA VAL A 93 9.64 -16.24 -1.44
C VAL A 93 10.75 -16.37 -2.47
N TYR A 94 10.42 -16.64 -3.73
CA TYR A 94 11.36 -16.82 -4.83
C TYR A 94 11.52 -15.60 -5.74
N THR A 95 11.13 -14.43 -5.24
CA THR A 95 11.35 -13.19 -5.98
C THR A 95 12.84 -12.92 -6.15
N PRO A 96 13.34 -12.70 -7.37
CA PRO A 96 14.76 -12.40 -7.60
C PRO A 96 15.16 -11.01 -7.11
N GLY A 97 14.24 -10.04 -7.11
CA GLY A 97 14.56 -8.65 -6.84
C GLY A 97 15.71 -8.16 -7.71
N GLY A 98 16.58 -7.35 -7.15
CA GLY A 98 17.76 -6.80 -7.85
C GLY A 98 18.99 -7.72 -7.91
N ARG A 99 18.84 -9.01 -7.59
CA ARG A 99 19.98 -9.95 -7.53
C ARG A 99 20.78 -10.00 -8.85
N GLY A 100 22.10 -9.92 -8.72
CA GLY A 100 23.01 -9.88 -9.87
C GLY A 100 23.04 -8.56 -10.64
N GLY A 101 22.31 -7.54 -10.15
CA GLY A 101 22.31 -6.20 -10.70
C GLY A 101 23.34 -5.27 -10.08
N LYS A 102 23.28 -4.00 -10.43
CA LYS A 102 24.15 -2.97 -9.88
C LYS A 102 23.85 -2.70 -8.41
N VAL A 103 24.86 -2.43 -7.61
CA VAL A 103 24.67 -1.85 -6.28
C VAL A 103 24.65 -0.33 -6.42
N ILE A 104 23.57 0.28 -5.96
CA ILE A 104 23.38 1.73 -5.93
C ILE A 104 23.38 2.18 -4.48
N VAL A 105 24.30 3.08 -4.14
CA VAL A 105 24.45 3.58 -2.76
C VAL A 105 23.70 4.90 -2.60
N VAL A 106 22.70 4.91 -1.72
CA VAL A 106 22.04 6.13 -1.28
C VAL A 106 22.92 6.81 -0.24
N ASN A 107 23.45 7.96 -0.58
CA ASN A 107 24.33 8.77 0.27
C ASN A 107 23.79 10.18 0.54
N SER A 108 22.57 10.46 0.10
CA SER A 108 21.87 11.73 0.29
C SER A 108 20.45 11.51 0.82
N LEU A 109 20.04 12.33 1.79
CA LEU A 109 18.66 12.40 2.29
C LEU A 109 17.78 13.40 1.53
N ALA A 110 18.31 14.02 0.47
CA ALA A 110 17.54 14.93 -0.37
C ALA A 110 16.42 14.21 -1.12
N ASP A 111 15.40 14.95 -1.52
CA ASP A 111 14.29 14.42 -2.33
C ASP A 111 14.73 13.93 -3.71
N SER A 112 15.63 14.65 -4.37
CA SER A 112 16.06 14.37 -5.75
C SER A 112 17.50 14.77 -5.98
N GLY A 113 18.08 14.29 -7.08
CA GLY A 113 19.45 14.52 -7.51
C GLY A 113 20.36 13.31 -7.26
N PRO A 114 21.66 13.45 -7.52
CA PRO A 114 22.63 12.36 -7.41
C PRO A 114 22.70 11.76 -6.00
N GLY A 115 22.76 10.44 -5.93
CA GLY A 115 22.89 9.68 -4.68
C GLY A 115 21.63 9.63 -3.82
N THR A 116 20.47 10.02 -4.34
CA THR A 116 19.19 9.96 -3.62
C THR A 116 18.48 8.63 -3.79
N LEU A 117 17.55 8.34 -2.88
CA LEU A 117 16.65 7.19 -3.00
C LEU A 117 15.81 7.27 -4.28
N ARG A 118 15.34 8.46 -4.66
CA ARG A 118 14.58 8.68 -5.89
C ARG A 118 15.37 8.26 -7.12
N GLU A 119 16.59 8.72 -7.28
CA GLU A 119 17.44 8.34 -8.41
C GLU A 119 17.60 6.81 -8.48
N ALA A 120 17.86 6.15 -7.35
CA ALA A 120 18.03 4.71 -7.30
C ALA A 120 16.73 3.95 -7.66
N CYS A 121 15.56 4.45 -7.27
CA CYS A 121 14.27 3.85 -7.54
C CYS A 121 13.79 4.05 -8.98
N GLU A 122 14.01 5.22 -9.55
CA GLU A 122 13.54 5.61 -10.89
C GLU A 122 14.53 5.24 -12.01
N THR A 123 15.69 4.70 -11.67
CA THR A 123 16.67 4.15 -12.61
C THR A 123 16.20 2.79 -13.16
N GLY A 124 16.58 2.48 -14.41
CA GLY A 124 16.35 1.17 -15.04
C GLY A 124 17.44 0.15 -14.74
N GLY A 125 17.13 -1.13 -15.00
CA GLY A 125 18.00 -2.26 -14.81
C GLY A 125 17.93 -2.89 -13.44
N ALA A 126 18.44 -4.14 -13.33
CA ALA A 126 18.49 -4.84 -12.07
C ALA A 126 19.42 -4.11 -11.08
N ARG A 127 18.92 -3.90 -9.84
CA ARG A 127 19.65 -3.07 -8.87
C ARG A 127 19.35 -3.42 -7.42
N ILE A 128 20.38 -3.31 -6.60
CA ILE A 128 20.31 -3.42 -5.16
C ILE A 128 20.60 -2.04 -4.57
N VAL A 129 19.60 -1.44 -3.93
CA VAL A 129 19.70 -0.13 -3.28
C VAL A 129 20.15 -0.34 -1.85
N VAL A 130 21.28 0.22 -1.49
CA VAL A 130 21.86 0.19 -0.15
C VAL A 130 22.06 1.61 0.37
N PHE A 131 22.15 1.78 1.68
CA PHE A 131 22.19 3.09 2.30
C PHE A 131 23.51 3.29 3.07
N ASN A 132 24.15 4.41 2.84
CA ASN A 132 25.29 4.92 3.60
C ASN A 132 24.90 6.14 4.47
N VAL A 133 23.60 6.40 4.58
CA VAL A 133 23.02 7.47 5.38
C VAL A 133 21.87 6.95 6.22
N SER A 134 21.58 7.60 7.33
CA SER A 134 20.36 7.39 8.13
C SER A 134 19.64 8.70 8.36
N GLY A 135 18.32 8.63 8.54
CA GLY A 135 17.50 9.80 8.82
C GLY A 135 16.21 9.83 8.01
N VAL A 136 15.69 11.05 7.81
CA VAL A 136 14.39 11.27 7.18
C VAL A 136 14.58 11.84 5.77
N ILE A 137 14.11 11.11 4.78
CA ILE A 137 13.99 11.57 3.39
C ILE A 137 12.61 12.21 3.23
N ARG A 138 12.57 13.52 2.97
CA ARG A 138 11.32 14.27 2.80
C ARG A 138 11.02 14.44 1.31
N LEU A 139 10.09 13.65 0.81
CA LEU A 139 9.65 13.71 -0.58
C LEU A 139 8.75 14.92 -0.80
N LYS A 140 8.94 15.60 -1.92
CA LYS A 140 8.06 16.66 -2.44
C LYS A 140 7.01 16.11 -3.40
N THR A 141 7.32 14.98 -4.05
CA THR A 141 6.43 14.26 -4.97
C THR A 141 6.60 12.76 -4.74
N PRO A 142 5.63 11.92 -5.10
CA PRO A 142 5.77 10.47 -5.00
C PRO A 142 7.03 9.95 -5.68
N ILE A 143 7.64 8.91 -5.12
CA ILE A 143 8.58 8.07 -5.86
C ILE A 143 7.78 6.98 -6.54
N ASN A 144 8.02 6.76 -7.84
CA ASN A 144 7.37 5.69 -8.59
C ASN A 144 8.40 4.67 -9.11
N VAL A 145 8.39 3.48 -8.54
CA VAL A 145 9.26 2.36 -8.96
C VAL A 145 8.62 1.67 -10.15
N ARG A 146 8.99 2.06 -11.38
CA ARG A 146 8.44 1.53 -12.64
C ARG A 146 9.31 0.46 -13.29
N ALA A 147 10.62 0.48 -13.05
CA ALA A 147 11.53 -0.53 -13.57
C ALA A 147 11.63 -1.75 -12.65
N PRO A 148 11.49 -2.99 -13.18
CA PRO A 148 11.55 -4.20 -12.38
C PRO A 148 12.95 -4.53 -11.84
N TYR A 149 13.05 -5.64 -11.11
CA TYR A 149 14.29 -6.19 -10.55
C TYR A 149 15.01 -5.27 -9.58
N ILE A 150 14.30 -4.84 -8.53
CA ILE A 150 14.84 -3.98 -7.48
C ILE A 150 14.84 -4.66 -6.11
N THR A 151 15.91 -4.49 -5.37
CA THR A 151 15.99 -4.77 -3.93
C THR A 151 16.32 -3.49 -3.18
N ILE A 152 15.47 -3.07 -2.25
CA ILE A 152 15.72 -1.92 -1.36
C ILE A 152 16.08 -2.49 0.01
N ALA A 153 17.36 -2.40 0.34
CA ALA A 153 17.96 -3.04 1.51
C ALA A 153 18.12 -2.02 2.66
N GLY A 154 17.01 -1.61 3.29
CA GLY A 154 17.00 -0.62 4.37
C GLY A 154 17.85 -0.99 5.58
N GLN A 155 18.08 -2.31 5.84
CA GLN A 155 18.93 -2.81 6.90
C GLN A 155 20.42 -2.43 6.75
N THR A 156 20.83 -1.93 5.59
CA THR A 156 22.21 -1.46 5.37
C THR A 156 22.45 -0.05 5.89
N ALA A 157 21.37 0.68 6.18
CA ALA A 157 21.48 2.04 6.72
C ALA A 157 22.11 2.04 8.12
N PRO A 158 23.01 2.98 8.41
CA PRO A 158 23.58 3.11 9.75
C PRO A 158 22.53 3.59 10.76
N GLY A 159 22.87 3.53 12.05
CA GLY A 159 22.08 4.06 13.16
C GLY A 159 20.63 3.57 13.14
N ASP A 160 19.68 4.48 13.24
CA ASP A 160 18.25 4.17 13.30
C ASP A 160 17.60 3.90 11.93
N GLY A 161 18.39 3.82 10.86
CA GLY A 161 17.89 3.52 9.51
C GLY A 161 17.21 4.71 8.81
N VAL A 162 16.42 4.42 7.77
CA VAL A 162 15.83 5.43 6.89
C VAL A 162 14.30 5.47 7.05
N CYS A 163 13.76 6.68 7.09
CA CYS A 163 12.32 6.97 7.04
C CYS A 163 12.01 7.84 5.82
N VAL A 164 11.05 7.41 5.01
CA VAL A 164 10.54 8.18 3.86
C VAL A 164 9.23 8.85 4.27
N THR A 165 9.10 10.16 4.04
CA THR A 165 7.91 10.94 4.41
C THR A 165 7.57 11.97 3.34
N GLY A 166 6.37 12.56 3.41
CA GLY A 166 5.96 13.71 2.60
C GLY A 166 5.12 13.36 1.38
N ALA A 167 5.37 12.22 0.77
CA ALA A 167 4.56 11.72 -0.36
C ALA A 167 4.58 10.19 -0.40
N SER A 168 3.75 9.61 -1.27
CA SER A 168 3.63 8.17 -1.46
C SER A 168 4.90 7.54 -2.04
N PHE A 169 5.09 6.25 -1.68
CA PHE A 169 6.08 5.40 -2.32
C PHE A 169 5.37 4.34 -3.17
N LEU A 170 5.40 4.51 -4.49
CA LEU A 170 4.59 3.74 -5.43
C LEU A 170 5.40 2.62 -6.08
N LEU A 171 4.78 1.43 -6.13
CA LEU A 171 5.30 0.22 -6.76
C LEU A 171 4.48 -0.04 -8.03
N ASP A 172 5.04 0.23 -9.19
CA ASP A 172 4.36 0.12 -10.49
C ASP A 172 5.10 -0.85 -11.42
N THR A 173 5.49 -2.00 -10.91
CA THR A 173 6.26 -3.02 -11.63
C THR A 173 6.24 -4.36 -10.90
N HIS A 174 7.16 -5.26 -11.26
CA HIS A 174 7.35 -6.59 -10.68
C HIS A 174 8.79 -6.82 -10.17
N ASP A 175 9.00 -7.93 -9.48
CA ASP A 175 10.31 -8.37 -8.95
C ASP A 175 10.93 -7.38 -7.97
N ILE A 176 10.20 -7.15 -6.85
CA ILE A 176 10.51 -6.14 -5.85
C ILE A 176 10.78 -6.79 -4.48
N ILE A 177 11.89 -6.46 -3.87
CA ILE A 177 12.20 -6.78 -2.47
C ILE A 177 12.38 -5.47 -1.70
N ILE A 178 11.64 -5.26 -0.61
CA ILE A 178 11.80 -4.10 0.28
C ILE A 178 11.95 -4.60 1.71
N ARG A 179 13.02 -4.20 2.38
CA ARG A 179 13.31 -4.61 3.75
C ARG A 179 13.72 -3.45 4.64
N HIS A 180 13.25 -3.47 5.90
CA HIS A 180 13.65 -2.56 6.96
C HIS A 180 13.48 -1.06 6.62
N MET A 181 12.44 -0.72 5.88
CA MET A 181 12.09 0.66 5.53
C MET A 181 10.91 1.18 6.36
N ARG A 182 10.87 2.47 6.58
CA ARG A 182 9.74 3.16 7.23
C ARG A 182 9.14 4.17 6.28
N PHE A 183 7.83 4.08 6.07
CA PHE A 183 7.06 4.97 5.21
C PHE A 183 6.05 5.76 6.06
N ARG A 184 6.11 7.06 6.00
CA ARG A 184 5.29 8.00 6.78
C ARG A 184 4.79 9.08 5.84
N ARG A 185 3.71 8.77 5.10
CA ARG A 185 3.17 9.71 4.11
C ARG A 185 2.94 11.07 4.74
N GLY A 186 2.17 11.13 5.81
CA GLY A 186 1.88 12.35 6.55
C GLY A 186 0.97 13.32 5.80
N ALA A 187 0.54 14.37 6.48
CA ALA A 187 -0.38 15.38 5.97
C ALA A 187 0.30 16.73 5.66
N GLN A 188 1.54 16.72 5.16
CA GLN A 188 2.22 17.94 4.72
C GLN A 188 1.47 18.66 3.60
N ASP A 189 0.83 17.90 2.74
CA ASP A 189 -0.22 18.35 1.86
C ASP A 189 -1.38 17.33 1.85
N VAL A 190 -2.55 17.78 1.48
CA VAL A 190 -3.76 16.96 1.36
C VAL A 190 -4.37 17.10 -0.03
N PHE A 191 -3.54 17.27 -1.05
CA PHE A 191 -4.01 17.38 -2.42
C PHE A 191 -4.47 16.04 -2.97
N PHE A 192 -3.84 14.95 -2.54
CA PHE A 192 -4.10 13.61 -3.05
C PHE A 192 -4.56 12.67 -1.94
N ARG A 193 -5.55 11.86 -2.25
CA ARG A 193 -5.92 10.70 -1.47
C ARG A 193 -5.03 9.55 -1.93
N ASP A 194 -3.95 9.31 -1.22
CA ASP A 194 -2.92 8.35 -1.57
C ASP A 194 -2.39 7.56 -0.37
N ASP A 195 -1.82 6.41 -0.67
CA ASP A 195 -1.25 5.48 0.30
C ASP A 195 0.14 5.93 0.76
N ALA A 196 0.59 5.43 1.91
CA ALA A 196 1.98 5.61 2.30
C ALA A 196 2.93 4.71 1.48
N LEU A 197 2.50 3.47 1.19
CA LEU A 197 3.23 2.48 0.39
C LEU A 197 2.24 1.68 -0.45
N GLY A 198 2.46 1.50 -1.73
CA GLY A 198 1.58 0.69 -2.57
C GLY A 198 1.64 1.06 -4.02
N GLY A 199 0.52 0.92 -4.74
CA GLY A 199 0.42 1.32 -6.14
C GLY A 199 -0.05 0.23 -7.09
N ASN A 200 0.44 0.27 -8.32
CA ASN A 200 0.02 -0.59 -9.43
C ASN A 200 0.94 -1.82 -9.57
N CYS A 201 1.16 -2.51 -8.48
CA CYS A 201 2.12 -3.60 -8.36
C CYS A 201 1.71 -4.84 -9.17
N VAL A 202 2.60 -5.32 -10.03
CA VAL A 202 2.33 -6.48 -10.91
C VAL A 202 2.54 -7.81 -10.20
N GLY A 203 3.68 -8.01 -9.55
CA GLY A 203 3.93 -9.27 -8.85
C GLY A 203 5.38 -9.55 -8.49
N ASN A 204 5.64 -10.74 -7.96
CA ASN A 204 6.92 -11.11 -7.36
C ASN A 204 7.39 -10.05 -6.34
N VAL A 205 6.62 -9.86 -5.28
CA VAL A 205 6.89 -8.84 -4.28
C VAL A 205 7.06 -9.46 -2.91
N ILE A 206 8.10 -9.03 -2.21
CA ILE A 206 8.25 -9.30 -0.78
C ILE A 206 8.60 -8.02 -0.02
N ILE A 207 7.76 -7.67 0.96
CA ILE A 207 7.94 -6.57 1.90
C ILE A 207 8.14 -7.18 3.28
N ASP A 208 9.28 -6.89 3.89
CA ASP A 208 9.70 -7.54 5.13
C ASP A 208 10.31 -6.55 6.13
N HIS A 209 9.90 -6.65 7.41
CA HIS A 209 10.35 -5.76 8.49
C HIS A 209 10.19 -4.27 8.15
N CYS A 210 9.10 -3.91 7.49
CA CYS A 210 8.78 -2.53 7.15
C CYS A 210 7.70 -1.96 8.07
N SER A 211 7.53 -0.66 8.03
CA SER A 211 6.34 -0.03 8.60
C SER A 211 5.80 1.07 7.70
N ALA A 212 4.48 1.12 7.56
CA ALA A 212 3.79 2.18 6.85
C ALA A 212 2.70 2.78 7.75
N SER A 213 2.69 4.11 7.83
CA SER A 213 1.72 4.87 8.62
C SER A 213 1.42 6.21 7.98
N TRP A 214 0.30 6.81 8.44
CA TRP A 214 -0.10 8.15 8.04
C TRP A 214 -0.45 8.28 6.56
N GLY A 215 -0.93 7.19 5.94
CA GLY A 215 -1.54 7.21 4.62
C GLY A 215 -2.81 8.07 4.63
N LEU A 216 -3.14 8.70 3.52
CA LEU A 216 -4.35 9.52 3.36
C LEU A 216 -5.47 8.73 2.70
N ASP A 217 -5.20 7.53 2.21
CA ASP A 217 -6.14 6.49 1.82
C ASP A 217 -5.85 5.24 2.67
N GLU A 218 -4.99 4.34 2.22
CA GLU A 218 -4.46 3.26 3.04
C GLU A 218 -3.02 3.54 3.49
N ASN A 219 -2.59 2.82 4.53
CA ASN A 219 -1.16 2.78 4.81
C ASN A 219 -0.41 1.97 3.77
N MET A 220 -1.07 0.93 3.19
CA MET A 220 -0.44 0.08 2.18
C MET A 220 -1.48 -0.61 1.29
N SER A 221 -1.27 -0.58 -0.05
CA SER A 221 -2.12 -1.28 -1.00
C SER A 221 -1.32 -2.07 -2.03
N VAL A 222 -1.49 -3.39 -2.03
CA VAL A 222 -0.90 -4.31 -3.01
C VAL A 222 -1.91 -5.42 -3.27
N TYR A 223 -2.72 -5.33 -4.33
CA TYR A 223 -3.75 -6.33 -4.61
C TYR A 223 -4.07 -6.51 -6.10
N ARG A 224 -3.90 -5.49 -6.91
CA ARG A 224 -4.14 -5.51 -8.35
C ARG A 224 -3.27 -4.52 -9.08
N HIS A 225 -3.20 -4.65 -10.39
CA HIS A 225 -2.62 -3.64 -11.28
C HIS A 225 -3.52 -3.41 -12.50
N VAL A 226 -3.25 -2.30 -13.19
CA VAL A 226 -3.97 -1.94 -14.43
C VAL A 226 -2.97 -1.98 -15.57
N TYR A 227 -3.21 -2.88 -16.50
CA TYR A 227 -2.38 -3.06 -17.69
C TYR A 227 -3.02 -2.37 -18.89
N ASN A 228 -2.16 -1.85 -19.78
CA ASN A 228 -2.55 -1.21 -21.03
C ASN A 228 -3.57 -0.07 -20.84
N ARG A 229 -3.20 0.90 -20.01
CA ARG A 229 -4.03 2.08 -19.76
C ARG A 229 -4.15 2.92 -21.03
N ASP A 230 -5.38 3.31 -21.35
CA ASP A 230 -5.65 4.31 -22.37
C ASP A 230 -5.38 5.74 -21.86
N SER A 231 -5.61 6.73 -22.73
CA SER A 231 -5.42 8.14 -22.38
C SER A 231 -6.35 8.67 -21.29
N THR A 232 -7.38 7.91 -20.92
CA THR A 232 -8.29 8.23 -19.81
C THR A 232 -7.93 7.51 -18.51
N GLY A 233 -6.84 6.71 -18.52
CA GLY A 233 -6.39 5.92 -17.39
C GLY A 233 -7.12 4.59 -17.20
N HIS A 234 -8.08 4.24 -18.07
CA HIS A 234 -8.74 2.96 -18.05
C HIS A 234 -7.88 1.89 -18.73
N GLY A 235 -7.94 0.68 -18.22
CA GLY A 235 -7.21 -0.45 -18.73
C GLY A 235 -7.72 -1.77 -18.17
N LEU A 236 -7.04 -2.85 -18.49
CA LEU A 236 -7.35 -4.16 -17.99
C LEU A 236 -6.90 -4.29 -16.53
N LYS A 237 -7.84 -4.52 -15.62
CA LYS A 237 -7.55 -4.82 -14.22
C LYS A 237 -7.11 -6.27 -14.09
N LEU A 238 -5.91 -6.50 -13.62
CA LEU A 238 -5.32 -7.81 -13.41
C LEU A 238 -4.95 -7.99 -11.93
N PRO A 239 -5.04 -9.22 -11.39
CA PRO A 239 -4.57 -9.49 -10.02
C PRO A 239 -3.05 -9.33 -9.92
N THR A 240 -2.57 -8.89 -8.79
CA THR A 240 -1.15 -8.99 -8.42
C THR A 240 -0.80 -10.46 -8.14
N VAL A 241 0.42 -10.90 -8.41
CA VAL A 241 0.80 -12.31 -8.26
C VAL A 241 2.08 -12.49 -7.44
N ASN A 242 2.17 -13.60 -6.69
CA ASN A 242 3.34 -13.97 -5.90
C ASN A 242 3.75 -12.91 -4.87
N ILE A 243 2.87 -12.63 -3.92
CA ILE A 243 3.07 -11.58 -2.92
C ILE A 243 3.39 -12.17 -1.56
N THR A 244 4.32 -11.57 -0.86
CA THR A 244 4.51 -11.75 0.58
C THR A 244 4.67 -10.41 1.27
N ILE A 245 3.89 -10.20 2.33
CA ILE A 245 4.10 -9.08 3.26
C ILE A 245 4.21 -9.68 4.65
N GLN A 246 5.39 -9.56 5.27
CA GLN A 246 5.69 -10.23 6.51
C GLN A 246 6.41 -9.33 7.52
N ASN A 247 6.24 -9.63 8.81
CA ASN A 247 6.95 -8.99 9.92
C ASN A 247 6.85 -7.45 9.92
N SER A 248 5.72 -6.89 9.46
CA SER A 248 5.57 -5.46 9.18
C SER A 248 4.45 -4.82 10.01
N ILE A 249 4.43 -3.49 10.08
CA ILE A 249 3.47 -2.73 10.86
C ILE A 249 2.74 -1.76 9.93
N PHE A 250 1.40 -1.77 10.00
CA PHE A 250 0.50 -0.85 9.28
C PHE A 250 -0.42 -0.17 10.28
N SER A 251 -0.15 1.08 10.59
CA SER A 251 -0.82 1.75 11.71
C SER A 251 -1.12 3.22 11.46
N GLU A 252 -2.12 3.73 12.17
CA GLU A 252 -2.37 5.17 12.31
C GLU A 252 -2.58 5.89 10.96
N ALA A 253 -3.37 5.31 10.07
CA ALA A 253 -3.79 6.00 8.85
C ALA A 253 -4.56 7.29 9.19
N LEU A 254 -4.41 8.34 8.38
CA LEU A 254 -4.97 9.66 8.63
C LEU A 254 -6.32 9.84 7.95
N ASP A 255 -7.30 10.37 8.70
CA ASP A 255 -8.69 10.51 8.23
C ASP A 255 -8.95 11.84 7.50
N CYS A 256 -8.07 12.21 6.57
CA CYS A 256 -8.24 13.43 5.78
C CYS A 256 -9.33 13.32 4.71
N TYR A 257 -9.63 12.10 4.25
CA TYR A 257 -10.58 11.80 3.18
C TYR A 257 -11.70 10.84 3.59
N ASN A 258 -11.91 10.64 4.89
CA ASN A 258 -12.75 9.55 5.38
C ASN A 258 -12.21 8.16 4.99
N HIS A 259 -10.90 8.03 4.93
CA HIS A 259 -10.19 6.84 4.47
C HIS A 259 -8.97 6.50 5.34
N ALA A 260 -9.09 6.59 6.65
CA ALA A 260 -8.03 6.16 7.59
C ALA A 260 -7.90 4.63 7.63
N PHE A 261 -7.49 4.02 6.52
CA PHE A 261 -7.51 2.57 6.32
C PHE A 261 -6.13 1.93 6.50
N GLY A 262 -6.13 0.70 7.02
CA GLY A 262 -4.89 -0.04 7.27
C GLY A 262 -4.23 -0.50 5.99
N ALA A 263 -4.90 -1.38 5.23
CA ALA A 263 -4.36 -1.92 3.98
C ALA A 263 -5.45 -2.50 3.08
N THR A 264 -5.29 -2.35 1.76
CA THR A 264 -5.97 -3.18 0.76
C THR A 264 -4.96 -4.11 0.12
N ILE A 265 -5.19 -5.41 0.25
CA ILE A 265 -4.22 -6.44 -0.09
C ILE A 265 -4.88 -7.58 -0.85
N GLY A 266 -4.08 -8.41 -1.49
CA GLY A 266 -4.57 -9.58 -2.18
C GLY A 266 -3.66 -10.07 -3.29
N GLY A 267 -4.27 -10.66 -4.32
CA GLY A 267 -3.59 -11.24 -5.46
C GLY A 267 -3.49 -12.77 -5.42
N HIS A 268 -3.12 -13.36 -6.53
CA HIS A 268 -2.93 -14.80 -6.61
C HIS A 268 -1.60 -15.23 -5.97
N ASN A 269 -1.63 -16.31 -5.20
CA ASN A 269 -0.49 -16.81 -4.44
C ASN A 269 0.06 -15.75 -3.48
N SER A 270 -0.81 -15.23 -2.62
CA SER A 270 -0.49 -14.14 -1.70
C SER A 270 -0.46 -14.58 -0.25
N MET A 271 0.47 -14.04 0.52
CA MET A 271 0.61 -14.30 1.95
C MET A 271 0.91 -13.03 2.75
N PHE A 272 0.11 -12.82 3.79
CA PHE A 272 0.33 -11.80 4.81
C PHE A 272 0.54 -12.48 6.15
N CYS A 273 1.73 -12.37 6.70
CA CYS A 273 2.05 -13.10 7.93
C CYS A 273 2.89 -12.30 8.92
N ARG A 274 2.59 -12.48 10.20
CA ARG A 274 3.29 -11.85 11.32
C ARG A 274 3.32 -10.32 11.25
N ASN A 275 2.24 -9.71 10.74
CA ASN A 275 2.10 -8.27 10.68
C ASN A 275 1.24 -7.75 11.85
N LEU A 276 1.43 -6.48 12.16
CA LEU A 276 0.57 -5.72 13.06
C LEU A 276 -0.23 -4.68 12.26
N PHE A 277 -1.55 -4.78 12.33
CA PHE A 277 -2.47 -3.73 11.90
C PHE A 277 -3.01 -3.04 13.16
N ALA A 278 -2.74 -1.77 13.35
CA ALA A 278 -3.07 -1.10 14.59
C ALA A 278 -3.63 0.32 14.41
N SER A 279 -4.70 0.62 15.14
CA SER A 279 -5.27 1.96 15.23
C SER A 279 -5.65 2.57 13.88
N ASN A 280 -6.16 1.76 12.97
CA ASN A 280 -6.77 2.22 11.73
C ASN A 280 -8.30 2.11 11.86
N ILE A 281 -9.02 3.02 11.22
CA ILE A 281 -10.48 3.04 11.29
C ILE A 281 -11.07 1.74 10.72
N SER A 282 -10.55 1.28 9.58
CA SER A 282 -11.07 0.10 8.86
C SER A 282 -9.97 -0.56 8.04
N ARG A 283 -10.32 -1.62 7.30
CA ARG A 283 -9.42 -2.37 6.41
C ARG A 283 -8.14 -2.82 7.10
N ASN A 284 -8.29 -3.62 8.14
CA ASN A 284 -7.17 -4.20 8.89
C ASN A 284 -6.99 -5.74 8.66
N CYS A 285 -7.01 -6.23 7.42
CA CYS A 285 -6.96 -5.61 6.09
C CYS A 285 -8.27 -5.72 5.32
N SER A 286 -8.37 -5.03 4.16
CA SER A 286 -9.36 -5.31 3.13
C SER A 286 -8.74 -6.22 2.07
N ILE A 287 -9.50 -7.23 1.62
CA ILE A 287 -9.06 -8.20 0.63
C ILE A 287 -9.65 -7.80 -0.72
N GLY A 288 -8.84 -7.75 -1.75
CA GLY A 288 -9.27 -7.40 -3.09
C GLY A 288 -10.13 -8.49 -3.75
N MET A 289 -10.15 -8.53 -5.06
CA MET A 289 -10.92 -9.48 -5.86
C MET A 289 -10.00 -10.49 -6.55
N ASN A 290 -10.53 -11.68 -6.92
CA ASN A 290 -9.79 -12.77 -7.57
C ASN A 290 -8.58 -13.23 -6.75
N GLU A 291 -8.79 -13.49 -5.46
CA GLU A 291 -7.71 -13.72 -4.51
C GLU A 291 -7.48 -15.20 -4.21
N ASP A 292 -6.21 -15.58 -4.11
CA ASP A 292 -5.74 -16.81 -3.46
C ASP A 292 -4.79 -16.40 -2.34
N PHE A 293 -5.33 -16.31 -1.13
CA PHE A 293 -4.81 -15.45 -0.09
C PHE A 293 -4.69 -16.13 1.26
N ASN A 294 -3.55 -15.96 1.92
CA ASN A 294 -3.29 -16.46 3.27
C ASN A 294 -3.02 -15.31 4.25
N LEU A 295 -3.86 -15.14 5.25
CA LEU A 295 -3.69 -14.23 6.38
C LEU A 295 -3.32 -15.06 7.62
N VAL A 296 -2.05 -15.05 8.03
CA VAL A 296 -1.51 -15.99 9.01
C VAL A 296 -0.71 -15.31 10.10
N ASN A 297 -0.99 -15.64 11.36
CA ASN A 297 -0.22 -15.17 12.53
C ASN A 297 -0.13 -13.64 12.64
N ASN A 298 -1.13 -12.87 12.20
CA ASN A 298 -1.13 -11.42 12.34
C ASN A 298 -1.83 -10.98 13.63
N VAL A 299 -1.59 -9.74 14.01
CA VAL A 299 -2.31 -9.05 15.07
C VAL A 299 -3.08 -7.89 14.47
N THR A 300 -4.39 -7.83 14.75
CA THR A 300 -5.23 -6.66 14.47
C THR A 300 -5.64 -6.04 15.80
N PHE A 301 -5.29 -4.78 16.00
CA PHE A 301 -5.53 -4.06 17.24
C PHE A 301 -6.26 -2.74 16.99
N ASN A 302 -7.28 -2.45 17.84
CA ASN A 302 -7.85 -1.12 17.98
C ASN A 302 -8.47 -0.55 16.70
N TRP A 303 -9.34 -1.32 16.02
CA TRP A 303 -10.13 -0.85 14.87
C TRP A 303 -11.41 -0.15 15.33
N TRP A 304 -11.92 0.79 14.53
CA TRP A 304 -13.17 1.48 14.82
C TRP A 304 -14.37 0.85 14.09
N ASN A 305 -14.23 0.44 12.83
CA ASN A 305 -15.33 -0.05 12.01
C ASN A 305 -15.16 -1.52 11.60
N ARG A 306 -14.10 -1.86 10.88
CA ARG A 306 -13.90 -3.22 10.36
C ARG A 306 -12.47 -3.70 10.66
N SER A 307 -12.37 -4.95 11.09
CA SER A 307 -11.09 -5.64 11.16
C SER A 307 -10.69 -6.13 9.78
N VAL A 308 -11.09 -7.32 9.35
CA VAL A 308 -10.87 -7.83 7.99
C VAL A 308 -12.16 -7.70 7.20
N ASP A 309 -12.07 -7.30 5.92
CA ASP A 309 -13.22 -7.24 5.02
C ASP A 309 -12.80 -7.51 3.56
N GLY A 310 -13.75 -7.46 2.63
CA GLY A 310 -13.50 -7.62 1.20
C GLY A 310 -13.64 -9.06 0.71
N GLY A 311 -12.97 -9.34 -0.41
CA GLY A 311 -13.16 -10.56 -1.18
C GLY A 311 -14.37 -10.48 -2.11
N ASP A 312 -14.47 -11.44 -3.01
CA ASP A 312 -15.63 -11.65 -3.89
C ASP A 312 -15.90 -13.14 -4.07
N GLU A 313 -16.84 -13.50 -4.91
CA GLU A 313 -17.22 -14.90 -5.17
C GLU A 313 -16.10 -15.74 -5.83
N THR A 314 -15.01 -15.13 -6.25
CA THR A 314 -13.85 -15.84 -6.80
C THR A 314 -12.73 -16.00 -5.78
N SER A 315 -12.85 -15.35 -4.63
CA SER A 315 -11.79 -15.31 -3.62
C SER A 315 -11.72 -16.60 -2.79
N ARG A 316 -10.51 -17.06 -2.53
CA ARG A 316 -10.20 -18.20 -1.65
C ARG A 316 -9.28 -17.74 -0.54
N LEU A 317 -9.77 -17.77 0.70
CA LEU A 317 -9.11 -17.14 1.83
C LEU A 317 -8.83 -18.15 2.93
N ASN A 318 -7.60 -18.14 3.43
CA ASN A 318 -7.22 -18.81 4.67
C ASN A 318 -6.90 -17.76 5.74
N ILE A 319 -7.64 -17.76 6.83
CA ILE A 319 -7.44 -16.86 7.97
C ILE A 319 -7.04 -17.73 9.16
N ILE A 320 -5.72 -17.83 9.44
CA ILE A 320 -5.16 -18.82 10.34
C ILE A 320 -4.40 -18.14 11.47
N ASN A 321 -4.73 -18.50 12.72
CA ASN A 321 -3.99 -18.14 13.92
C ASN A 321 -3.72 -16.61 14.05
N ASN A 322 -4.67 -15.77 13.65
CA ASN A 322 -4.60 -14.33 13.84
C ASN A 322 -5.20 -13.93 15.19
N TYR A 323 -4.66 -12.88 15.79
CA TYR A 323 -5.15 -12.33 17.04
C TYR A 323 -5.84 -10.98 16.84
N PHE A 324 -7.10 -10.90 17.22
CA PHE A 324 -7.93 -9.70 17.10
C PHE A 324 -8.21 -9.13 18.48
N LYS A 325 -7.69 -7.93 18.75
CA LYS A 325 -7.82 -7.28 20.06
C LYS A 325 -8.54 -5.93 19.94
N PRO A 326 -9.82 -5.83 20.37
CA PRO A 326 -10.47 -4.54 20.51
C PRO A 326 -9.67 -3.60 21.40
N GLY A 327 -9.58 -2.33 21.00
CA GLY A 327 -8.83 -1.31 21.70
C GLY A 327 -9.70 -0.13 22.16
N PRO A 328 -9.09 0.99 22.52
CA PRO A 328 -9.81 2.17 23.02
C PRO A 328 -10.82 2.76 22.03
N ILE A 329 -10.54 2.75 20.72
CA ILE A 329 -11.45 3.30 19.69
C ILE A 329 -12.50 2.27 19.21
N THR A 330 -12.34 0.99 19.53
CA THR A 330 -13.28 -0.05 19.07
C THR A 330 -14.60 0.09 19.82
N PRO A 331 -15.77 0.23 19.15
CA PRO A 331 -17.08 0.33 19.78
C PRO A 331 -17.46 -0.98 20.45
N LYS A 332 -17.20 -1.13 21.75
CA LYS A 332 -17.35 -2.38 22.50
C LYS A 332 -18.81 -2.82 22.72
N ASP A 333 -19.75 -1.89 22.60
CA ASP A 333 -21.20 -2.07 22.70
C ASP A 333 -21.84 -2.56 21.38
N LYS A 334 -21.07 -2.70 20.31
CA LYS A 334 -21.55 -3.07 18.98
C LYS A 334 -20.96 -4.39 18.49
N PRO A 335 -21.66 -5.11 17.59
CA PRO A 335 -21.14 -6.33 16.97
C PRO A 335 -19.75 -6.19 16.32
N ILE A 336 -19.38 -4.98 15.93
CA ILE A 336 -18.07 -4.64 15.37
C ILE A 336 -16.91 -5.09 16.27
N ALA A 337 -17.08 -5.04 17.59
CA ALA A 337 -16.04 -5.46 18.54
C ALA A 337 -15.69 -6.95 18.44
N HIS A 338 -16.60 -7.76 17.93
CA HIS A 338 -16.48 -9.23 17.88
C HIS A 338 -16.45 -9.77 16.44
N ARG A 339 -16.69 -8.91 15.44
CA ARG A 339 -16.70 -9.30 14.04
C ARG A 339 -15.29 -9.30 13.48
N ILE A 340 -14.72 -10.47 13.28
CA ILE A 340 -13.37 -10.66 12.74
C ILE A 340 -13.34 -10.37 11.22
N VAL A 341 -14.32 -10.90 10.50
CA VAL A 341 -14.40 -10.80 9.03
C VAL A 341 -15.76 -10.27 8.59
N LYS A 342 -15.77 -9.38 7.62
CA LYS A 342 -16.96 -8.97 6.86
C LYS A 342 -16.72 -9.26 5.38
N PRO A 343 -17.15 -10.40 4.86
CA PRO A 343 -17.07 -10.67 3.41
C PRO A 343 -17.98 -9.69 2.66
N GLU A 344 -17.52 -9.21 1.50
CA GLU A 344 -18.29 -8.25 0.69
C GLU A 344 -19.22 -8.97 -0.30
N SER A 345 -18.78 -10.08 -0.87
CA SER A 345 -19.60 -10.95 -1.72
C SER A 345 -19.37 -12.40 -1.32
N SER A 346 -20.31 -12.97 -0.64
CA SER A 346 -20.30 -14.38 -0.28
C SER A 346 -21.47 -15.07 -0.98
N ARG A 347 -21.23 -16.26 -1.55
CA ARG A 347 -22.29 -17.10 -2.12
C ARG A 347 -23.01 -17.94 -1.08
N ASP A 348 -22.45 -18.03 0.13
CA ASP A 348 -22.97 -18.85 1.23
C ASP A 348 -23.38 -18.00 2.42
#